data_1369d856714713d3dc9d24892dd1a796
#
_entry.id   1369d856714713d3dc9d24892dd1a796
#
_cell.length_a   1.000
_cell.length_b   1.000
_cell.length_c   1.000
_cell.angle_alpha   90.00
_cell.angle_beta   90.00
_cell.angle_gamma   90.00
#
_symmetry.space_group_name_H-M   'P 1'
#
loop_
_entity.id
_entity.type
_entity.pdbx_description
1 polymer ?
#
loop_
_entity_poly.entity_id
_entity_poly.type
_entity_poly.pdbx_seq_one_letter_code
_entity_poly.pdbx_strand_id
1 'polypeptide(L)'
;MKRSVTMAAALTAALLLGCAQQFAGIKSMRGDDVAAADHAAPVRDYQGAKPGLQQKIARTFDGQPPLIPHAVTNFDEITLEENQCMSCHSREKSKEKNAPVVGDSHFLNPATGQVQTKISMARHNCVQCHVPQVDAPPLVDNNFKGDIAEAIV
;
A
#
# COMPACT_ATOMS: atom_id res chain seq x y z
N MET A 1 56.74 -31.95 -26.98
CA MET A 1 56.28 -31.83 -25.58
C MET A 1 55.98 -30.38 -25.15
N LYS A 2 56.81 -29.35 -25.44
CA LYS A 2 56.55 -27.96 -25.00
C LYS A 2 55.25 -27.37 -25.58
N ARG A 3 54.89 -27.63 -26.85
CA ARG A 3 53.67 -27.10 -27.50
C ARG A 3 52.35 -27.69 -26.93
N SER A 4 52.39 -28.95 -26.49
CA SER A 4 51.21 -29.62 -25.90
C SER A 4 50.92 -29.09 -24.49
N VAL A 5 51.94 -28.75 -23.70
CA VAL A 5 51.79 -28.19 -22.35
C VAL A 5 51.24 -26.76 -22.41
N THR A 6 51.68 -25.93 -23.38
CA THR A 6 51.15 -24.57 -23.56
C THR A 6 49.70 -24.56 -24.04
N MET A 7 49.32 -25.48 -24.90
CA MET A 7 47.88 -25.61 -25.32
C MET A 7 46.97 -26.05 -24.19
N ALA A 8 47.43 -27.00 -23.36
CA ALA A 8 46.66 -27.47 -22.20
C ALA A 8 46.50 -26.35 -21.15
N ALA A 9 47.55 -25.58 -20.88
CA ALA A 9 47.50 -24.45 -19.97
C ALA A 9 46.59 -23.31 -20.48
N ALA A 10 46.57 -23.04 -21.77
CA ALA A 10 45.67 -22.04 -22.36
C ALA A 10 44.20 -22.48 -22.31
N LEU A 11 43.89 -23.77 -22.50
CA LEU A 11 42.55 -24.30 -22.40
C LEU A 11 42.00 -24.24 -20.97
N THR A 12 42.83 -24.57 -19.97
CA THR A 12 42.45 -24.49 -18.56
C THR A 12 42.22 -23.05 -18.10
N ALA A 13 43.06 -22.11 -18.56
CA ALA A 13 42.84 -20.68 -18.25
C ALA A 13 41.55 -20.14 -18.87
N ALA A 14 41.19 -20.54 -20.11
CA ALA A 14 39.95 -20.14 -20.76
C ALA A 14 38.70 -20.70 -20.07
N LEU A 15 38.76 -21.95 -19.57
CA LEU A 15 37.68 -22.57 -18.80
C LEU A 15 37.48 -21.89 -17.43
N LEU A 16 38.53 -21.47 -16.75
CA LEU A 16 38.44 -20.80 -15.46
C LEU A 16 37.91 -19.37 -15.59
N LEU A 17 38.23 -18.65 -16.67
CA LEU A 17 37.71 -17.32 -16.94
C LEU A 17 36.23 -17.34 -17.35
N GLY A 18 35.73 -18.39 -18.00
CA GLY A 18 34.33 -18.52 -18.40
C GLY A 18 33.36 -18.68 -17.24
N CYS A 19 33.77 -19.29 -16.12
CA CYS A 19 32.91 -19.44 -14.96
C CYS A 19 32.74 -18.16 -14.13
N ALA A 20 33.68 -17.23 -14.19
CA ALA A 20 33.63 -16.01 -13.40
C ALA A 20 32.65 -14.96 -13.97
N GLN A 21 32.31 -15.06 -15.25
CA GLN A 21 31.45 -14.08 -15.90
C GLN A 21 29.92 -14.36 -15.79
N GLN A 22 29.54 -15.55 -15.32
CA GLN A 22 28.12 -15.93 -15.29
C GLN A 22 27.29 -15.28 -14.19
N PHE A 23 27.93 -14.70 -13.18
CA PHE A 23 27.25 -14.08 -12.06
C PHE A 23 27.21 -12.55 -12.11
N ALA A 24 28.02 -11.93 -12.98
CA ALA A 24 28.02 -10.48 -13.12
C ALA A 24 26.75 -10.01 -13.84
N GLY A 25 25.92 -9.29 -13.14
CA GLY A 25 24.69 -8.70 -13.69
C GLY A 25 23.39 -9.45 -13.39
N ILE A 26 23.43 -10.58 -12.67
CA ILE A 26 22.20 -11.21 -12.16
C ILE A 26 21.71 -10.36 -10.98
N LYS A 27 20.51 -9.81 -11.16
CA LYS A 27 19.86 -9.01 -10.12
C LYS A 27 18.79 -9.82 -9.39
N SER A 28 18.71 -9.61 -8.09
CA SER A 28 17.62 -10.11 -7.28
C SER A 28 16.31 -9.41 -7.66
N MET A 29 15.17 -9.92 -7.21
CA MET A 29 13.89 -9.24 -7.38
C MET A 29 13.82 -7.87 -6.70
N ARG A 30 14.76 -7.58 -5.80
CA ARG A 30 14.91 -6.25 -5.17
C ARG A 30 15.76 -5.28 -5.99
N GLY A 31 16.32 -5.75 -7.13
CA GLY A 31 17.13 -4.94 -8.02
C GLY A 31 18.64 -4.95 -7.72
N ASP A 32 19.05 -5.54 -6.60
CA ASP A 32 20.44 -5.63 -6.21
C ASP A 32 21.16 -6.80 -6.89
N ASP A 33 22.49 -6.70 -7.04
CA ASP A 33 23.32 -7.82 -7.49
C ASP A 33 23.20 -8.97 -6.48
N VAL A 34 23.05 -10.21 -6.98
CA VAL A 34 22.92 -11.39 -6.09
C VAL A 34 24.19 -11.67 -5.29
N ALA A 35 25.34 -11.15 -5.71
CA ALA A 35 26.61 -11.23 -5.00
C ALA A 35 26.81 -10.07 -4.01
N ALA A 36 25.94 -9.04 -4.02
CA ALA A 36 26.04 -7.95 -3.06
C ALA A 36 25.68 -8.40 -1.64
N ALA A 37 26.29 -7.79 -0.65
CA ALA A 37 25.92 -8.01 0.74
C ALA A 37 24.46 -7.63 0.96
N ASP A 38 23.73 -8.48 1.69
CA ASP A 38 22.33 -8.21 2.02
C ASP A 38 22.23 -6.97 2.93
N HIS A 39 21.28 -6.11 2.67
CA HIS A 39 21.03 -4.92 3.47
C HIS A 39 19.54 -4.78 3.78
N ALA A 40 19.24 -4.12 4.88
CA ALA A 40 17.86 -3.90 5.30
C ALA A 40 17.10 -3.09 4.25
N ALA A 41 15.88 -3.50 3.97
CA ALA A 41 14.98 -2.72 3.12
C ALA A 41 14.77 -1.32 3.71
N PRO A 42 14.63 -0.28 2.87
CA PRO A 42 14.34 1.06 3.37
C PRO A 42 13.04 1.06 4.16
N VAL A 43 13.05 1.74 5.29
CA VAL A 43 11.84 1.95 6.09
C VAL A 43 10.87 2.82 5.29
N ARG A 44 9.60 2.44 5.25
CA ARG A 44 8.52 3.19 4.60
C ARG A 44 7.49 3.60 5.64
N ASP A 45 6.99 4.80 5.51
CA ASP A 45 5.88 5.25 6.33
C ASP A 45 4.60 4.55 5.88
N TYR A 46 3.81 4.07 6.86
CA TYR A 46 2.52 3.44 6.58
C TYR A 46 1.41 4.44 6.30
N GLN A 47 1.63 5.70 6.57
CA GLN A 47 0.63 6.74 6.49
C GLN A 47 1.11 7.86 5.59
N GLY A 48 0.17 8.47 4.89
CA GLY A 48 0.43 9.68 4.13
C GLY A 48 0.68 10.89 5.06
N ALA A 49 0.83 12.05 4.47
CA ALA A 49 1.02 13.30 5.21
C ALA A 49 -0.28 13.79 5.88
N LYS A 50 -0.27 15.01 6.39
CA LYS A 50 -1.38 15.64 7.11
C LYS A 50 -2.71 15.57 6.33
N PRO A 51 -3.87 15.36 7.01
CA PRO A 51 -5.19 15.35 6.38
C PRO A 51 -5.45 16.58 5.50
N GLY A 52 -6.17 16.36 4.40
CA GLY A 52 -6.62 17.42 3.49
C GLY A 52 -5.64 17.80 2.38
N LEU A 53 -4.42 17.24 2.38
CA LEU A 53 -3.38 17.57 1.39
C LEU A 53 -3.15 16.44 0.37
N GLN A 54 -3.66 15.26 0.62
CA GLN A 54 -3.41 14.09 -0.22
C GLN A 54 -4.52 13.87 -1.23
N GLN A 55 -4.15 13.26 -2.35
CA GLN A 55 -5.12 12.76 -3.30
C GLN A 55 -5.71 11.44 -2.80
N LYS A 56 -6.95 11.17 -3.20
CA LYS A 56 -7.62 9.91 -2.89
C LYS A 56 -6.93 8.77 -3.64
N ILE A 57 -6.81 7.64 -2.96
CA ILE A 57 -6.23 6.43 -3.53
C ILE A 57 -7.31 5.66 -4.27
N ALA A 58 -7.00 5.23 -5.49
CA ALA A 58 -7.91 4.44 -6.30
C ALA A 58 -8.21 3.08 -5.66
N ARG A 59 -9.47 2.63 -5.71
CA ARG A 59 -9.84 1.27 -5.33
C ARG A 59 -9.28 0.26 -6.32
N THR A 60 -8.91 -0.91 -5.85
CA THR A 60 -8.37 -1.99 -6.67
C THR A 60 -9.38 -3.08 -6.96
N PHE A 61 -10.53 -3.08 -6.28
CA PHE A 61 -11.65 -3.99 -6.52
C PHE A 61 -12.98 -3.36 -6.10
N ASP A 62 -14.08 -3.87 -6.64
CA ASP A 62 -15.43 -3.40 -6.33
C ASP A 62 -15.77 -3.58 -4.85
N GLY A 63 -16.38 -2.57 -4.27
CA GLY A 63 -16.74 -2.59 -2.85
C GLY A 63 -15.57 -2.45 -1.88
N GLN A 64 -14.34 -2.25 -2.36
CA GLN A 64 -13.20 -1.98 -1.48
C GLN A 64 -13.49 -0.77 -0.59
N PRO A 65 -13.31 -0.88 0.74
CA PRO A 65 -13.28 0.29 1.59
C PRO A 65 -12.16 1.25 1.12
N PRO A 66 -12.44 2.55 0.93
CA PRO A 66 -11.39 3.49 0.54
C PRO A 66 -10.20 3.46 1.50
N LEU A 67 -9.00 3.44 0.95
CA LEU A 67 -7.78 3.55 1.73
C LEU A 67 -7.65 4.96 2.31
N ILE A 68 -6.99 5.08 3.47
CA ILE A 68 -6.75 6.37 4.12
C ILE A 68 -5.46 6.97 3.54
N PRO A 69 -5.53 8.06 2.74
CA PRO A 69 -4.33 8.64 2.13
C PRO A 69 -3.53 9.54 3.06
N HIS A 70 -4.03 9.82 4.26
CA HIS A 70 -3.43 10.75 5.22
C HIS A 70 -3.00 10.04 6.51
N ALA A 71 -2.15 10.69 7.29
CA ALA A 71 -1.81 10.23 8.62
C ALA A 71 -3.03 10.23 9.53
N VAL A 72 -3.16 9.20 10.37
CA VAL A 72 -4.19 9.09 11.40
C VAL A 72 -3.64 9.20 12.81
N THR A 73 -2.33 9.30 12.97
CA THR A 73 -1.68 9.51 14.28
C THR A 73 -2.32 10.66 15.04
N ASN A 74 -2.76 10.41 16.26
CA ASN A 74 -3.54 11.31 17.11
C ASN A 74 -5.02 11.53 16.70
N PHE A 75 -5.55 10.77 15.72
CA PHE A 75 -6.95 10.82 15.28
C PHE A 75 -7.57 9.42 15.16
N ASP A 76 -6.92 8.42 15.70
CA ASP A 76 -7.27 6.99 15.55
C ASP A 76 -7.97 6.43 16.81
N GLU A 77 -8.25 7.26 17.80
CA GLU A 77 -8.98 6.82 18.98
C GLU A 77 -10.44 6.58 18.64
N ILE A 78 -10.85 5.33 18.85
CA ILE A 78 -12.23 4.87 18.66
C ILE A 78 -12.61 4.05 19.89
N THR A 79 -13.54 4.59 20.66
CA THR A 79 -14.16 3.92 21.81
C THR A 79 -15.62 3.63 21.53
N LEU A 80 -16.37 3.09 22.47
CA LEU A 80 -17.82 2.89 22.31
C LEU A 80 -18.59 4.23 22.25
N GLU A 81 -18.04 5.24 22.91
CA GLU A 81 -18.67 6.56 23.07
C GLU A 81 -18.15 7.57 22.05
N GLU A 82 -16.88 7.44 21.64
CA GLU A 82 -16.20 8.41 20.80
C GLU A 82 -15.58 7.75 19.57
N ASN A 83 -15.66 8.45 18.47
CA ASN A 83 -14.99 8.08 17.21
C ASN A 83 -14.40 9.33 16.57
N GLN A 84 -13.09 9.50 16.69
CA GLN A 84 -12.39 10.69 16.21
C GLN A 84 -12.45 10.87 14.68
N CYS A 85 -12.59 9.79 13.91
CA CYS A 85 -12.78 9.89 12.47
C CYS A 85 -14.04 10.70 12.12
N MET A 86 -15.10 10.57 12.93
CA MET A 86 -16.36 11.28 12.72
C MET A 86 -16.26 12.77 13.00
N SER A 87 -15.21 13.26 13.64
CA SER A 87 -14.98 14.70 13.83
C SER A 87 -14.76 15.44 12.51
N CYS A 88 -14.33 14.73 11.46
CA CYS A 88 -14.16 15.27 10.12
C CYS A 88 -15.09 14.61 9.09
N HIS A 89 -15.37 13.30 9.22
CA HIS A 89 -16.06 12.53 8.19
C HIS A 89 -17.58 12.40 8.42
N SER A 90 -18.13 12.92 9.51
CA SER A 90 -19.59 12.93 9.72
C SER A 90 -20.33 13.77 8.69
N ARG A 91 -21.62 13.52 8.52
CA ARG A 91 -22.49 14.28 7.60
C ARG A 91 -22.50 15.79 7.93
N GLU A 92 -22.40 16.13 9.21
CA GLU A 92 -22.43 17.50 9.72
C GLU A 92 -21.10 18.23 9.51
N LYS A 93 -19.97 17.50 9.62
CA LYS A 93 -18.63 18.09 9.63
C LYS A 93 -17.88 17.99 8.32
N SER A 94 -18.20 17.02 7.48
CA SER A 94 -17.45 16.72 6.26
C SER A 94 -17.27 17.94 5.35
N LYS A 95 -18.31 18.75 5.16
CA LYS A 95 -18.25 19.95 4.34
C LYS A 95 -17.36 21.04 4.94
N GLU A 96 -17.47 21.29 6.24
CA GLU A 96 -16.63 22.25 6.96
C GLU A 96 -15.15 21.84 6.92
N LYS A 97 -14.88 20.55 7.06
CA LYS A 97 -13.53 19.98 7.11
C LYS A 97 -12.95 19.62 5.75
N ASN A 98 -13.70 19.84 4.69
CA ASN A 98 -13.36 19.41 3.32
C ASN A 98 -12.93 17.92 3.28
N ALA A 99 -13.66 17.09 4.01
CA ALA A 99 -13.43 15.66 4.13
C ALA A 99 -14.51 14.87 3.38
N PRO A 100 -14.21 13.69 2.81
CA PRO A 100 -15.22 12.81 2.28
C PRO A 100 -16.23 12.43 3.37
N VAL A 101 -17.53 12.52 3.06
CA VAL A 101 -18.58 12.12 4.00
C VAL A 101 -18.64 10.59 4.11
N VAL A 102 -18.93 10.08 5.30
CA VAL A 102 -19.22 8.66 5.52
C VAL A 102 -20.46 8.24 4.74
N GLY A 103 -20.33 7.16 3.95
CA GLY A 103 -21.39 6.68 3.06
C GLY A 103 -22.60 6.10 3.79
N ASP A 104 -23.76 6.13 3.13
CA ASP A 104 -25.04 5.70 3.70
C ASP A 104 -25.07 4.24 4.16
N SER A 105 -24.28 3.38 3.51
CA SER A 105 -24.12 1.98 3.92
C SER A 105 -23.64 1.80 5.36
N HIS A 106 -23.01 2.80 5.95
CA HIS A 106 -22.55 2.78 7.34
C HIS A 106 -23.68 3.03 8.35
N PHE A 107 -24.82 3.52 7.89
CA PHE A 107 -25.99 3.81 8.71
C PHE A 107 -27.05 2.69 8.64
N LEU A 108 -26.78 1.61 7.89
CA LEU A 108 -27.72 0.49 7.80
C LEU A 108 -27.66 -0.36 9.07
N ASN A 109 -28.84 -0.66 9.60
CA ASN A 109 -28.97 -1.70 10.63
C ASN A 109 -28.74 -3.07 9.96
N PRO A 110 -27.75 -3.85 10.36
CA PRO A 110 -27.43 -5.12 9.70
C PRO A 110 -28.52 -6.18 9.86
N ALA A 111 -29.37 -6.08 10.90
CA ALA A 111 -30.44 -7.03 11.14
C ALA A 111 -31.74 -6.72 10.36
N THR A 112 -32.01 -5.42 10.11
CA THR A 112 -33.28 -4.99 9.50
C THR A 112 -33.11 -4.36 8.12
N GLY A 113 -31.88 -3.99 7.73
CA GLY A 113 -31.60 -3.25 6.51
C GLY A 113 -32.11 -1.79 6.52
N GLN A 114 -32.63 -1.32 7.64
CA GLN A 114 -33.15 0.06 7.74
C GLN A 114 -32.02 1.06 7.95
N VAL A 115 -32.16 2.21 7.33
CA VAL A 115 -31.24 3.34 7.52
C VAL A 115 -31.51 3.99 8.87
N GLN A 116 -30.45 4.19 9.65
CA GLN A 116 -30.47 4.81 10.98
C GLN A 116 -29.93 6.25 10.90
N THR A 117 -30.19 7.04 11.91
CA THR A 117 -29.64 8.40 12.05
C THR A 117 -28.19 8.38 12.51
N LYS A 118 -27.80 7.35 13.28
CA LYS A 118 -26.43 7.15 13.77
C LYS A 118 -25.75 6.04 12.99
N ILE A 119 -24.42 6.11 12.91
CA ILE A 119 -23.61 5.05 12.33
C ILE A 119 -23.88 3.72 13.06
N SER A 120 -24.01 2.65 12.31
CA SER A 120 -24.19 1.31 12.89
C SER A 120 -22.96 0.90 13.70
N MET A 121 -23.17 0.28 14.87
CA MET A 121 -22.05 -0.23 15.67
C MET A 121 -21.21 -1.29 14.93
N ALA A 122 -21.80 -2.00 13.96
CA ALA A 122 -21.07 -2.91 13.07
C ALA A 122 -20.11 -2.17 12.11
N ARG A 123 -20.21 -0.85 11.99
CA ARG A 123 -19.38 0.01 11.15
C ARG A 123 -18.68 1.12 11.95
N HIS A 124 -18.75 1.04 13.28
CA HIS A 124 -18.25 2.08 14.16
C HIS A 124 -16.72 2.12 14.22
N ASN A 125 -16.06 0.97 14.15
CA ASN A 125 -14.60 0.88 14.14
C ASN A 125 -14.07 1.01 12.70
N CYS A 126 -13.78 2.23 12.29
CA CYS A 126 -13.39 2.59 10.93
C CYS A 126 -12.10 1.86 10.47
N VAL A 127 -11.10 1.77 11.35
CA VAL A 127 -9.78 1.23 11.01
C VAL A 127 -9.76 -0.30 10.82
N GLN A 128 -10.86 -1.00 11.13
CA GLN A 128 -11.00 -2.42 10.77
C GLN A 128 -11.15 -2.65 9.26
N CYS A 129 -11.64 -1.65 8.54
CA CYS A 129 -11.88 -1.74 7.10
C CYS A 129 -11.09 -0.69 6.31
N HIS A 130 -10.90 0.51 6.88
CA HIS A 130 -10.13 1.58 6.27
C HIS A 130 -8.73 1.62 6.85
N VAL A 131 -7.72 1.43 6.01
CA VAL A 131 -6.32 1.36 6.44
C VAL A 131 -5.50 2.48 5.82
N PRO A 132 -4.49 3.01 6.53
CA PRO A 132 -3.53 3.95 5.97
C PRO A 132 -2.74 3.29 4.84
N GLN A 133 -2.47 4.04 3.78
CA GLN A 133 -1.65 3.57 2.68
C GLN A 133 -0.16 3.76 2.97
N VAL A 134 0.63 2.74 2.69
CA VAL A 134 2.09 2.83 2.71
C VAL A 134 2.54 3.77 1.58
N ASP A 135 3.42 4.71 1.90
CA ASP A 135 4.07 5.57 0.91
C ASP A 135 5.16 4.79 0.15
N ALA A 136 4.73 3.93 -0.75
CA ALA A 136 5.60 3.15 -1.60
C ALA A 136 4.95 2.94 -2.98
N PRO A 137 5.74 2.94 -4.07
CA PRO A 137 5.21 2.60 -5.38
C PRO A 137 4.72 1.13 -5.38
N PRO A 138 3.68 0.81 -6.14
CA PRO A 138 3.24 -0.57 -6.32
C PRO A 138 4.34 -1.40 -6.99
N LEU A 139 4.42 -2.68 -6.64
CA LEU A 139 5.37 -3.62 -7.29
C LEU A 139 5.01 -3.92 -8.74
N VAL A 140 3.71 -3.85 -9.05
CA VAL A 140 3.17 -4.02 -10.40
C VAL A 140 2.08 -2.98 -10.63
N ASP A 141 1.93 -2.56 -11.88
CA ASP A 141 0.86 -1.64 -12.25
C ASP A 141 -0.51 -2.30 -12.05
N ASN A 142 -1.41 -1.58 -11.43
CA ASN A 142 -2.80 -1.99 -11.30
C ASN A 142 -3.64 -1.37 -12.41
N ASN A 143 -4.10 -2.21 -13.34
CA ASN A 143 -4.96 -1.79 -14.45
C ASN A 143 -6.46 -1.86 -14.12
N PHE A 144 -6.83 -2.32 -12.93
CA PHE A 144 -8.23 -2.34 -12.51
C PHE A 144 -8.73 -0.91 -12.30
N LYS A 145 -9.90 -0.63 -12.86
CA LYS A 145 -10.63 0.62 -12.65
C LYS A 145 -11.80 0.34 -11.73
N GLY A 146 -11.62 0.61 -10.46
CA GLY A 146 -12.72 0.48 -9.50
C GLY A 146 -13.80 1.55 -9.66
N ASP A 147 -14.86 1.40 -8.93
CA ASP A 147 -16.07 2.25 -8.91
C ASP A 147 -15.90 3.59 -8.16
N ILE A 148 -14.70 4.15 -8.15
CA ILE A 148 -14.38 5.35 -7.36
C ILE A 148 -15.09 6.61 -7.83
N ALA A 149 -15.38 6.67 -9.12
CA ALA A 149 -15.87 7.89 -9.73
C ALA A 149 -17.16 8.42 -9.06
N GLU A 150 -17.94 7.55 -8.42
CA GLU A 150 -19.23 7.89 -7.80
C GLU A 150 -19.14 8.24 -6.30
N ALA A 151 -18.03 7.96 -5.66
CA ALA A 151 -17.85 8.21 -4.21
C ALA A 151 -17.32 9.61 -3.88
N ILE A 152 -17.25 10.50 -4.86
CA ILE A 152 -16.53 11.80 -4.76
C ILE A 152 -17.42 13.00 -5.09
N VAL A 153 -18.72 12.82 -5.00
CA VAL A 153 -19.64 13.96 -5.13
C VAL A 153 -20.05 14.47 -3.77
#